data_b7144c618346f3dd78e18a0126517cf0
#
_entry.id   b7144c618346f3dd78e18a0126517cf0
#
_cell.length_a   1.000
_cell.length_b   1.000
_cell.length_c   1.000
_cell.angle_alpha   90.00
_cell.angle_beta   90.00
_cell.angle_gamma   90.00
#
_symmetry.space_group_name_H-M   'P 1'
#
loop_
_entity.id
_entity.type
_entity.pdbx_description
1 polymer ?
#
loop_
_entity_poly.entity_id
_entity_poly.type
_entity_poly.pdbx_seq_one_letter_code
_entity_poly.pdbx_strand_id
1 'polypeptide(L)' 'MELSVLELIVKEYSNEKIANSLFVSRRTVDTHVSNICSKLGVTSRVGAVREAIRLNLVSL' A
#
# COMPACT_ATOMS: atom_id res chain seq x y z
N MET A 1 4.84 -8.20 4.70
CA MET A 1 4.10 -7.04 5.24
C MET A 1 3.81 -5.98 4.18
N GLU A 2 4.81 -5.53 3.42
CA GLU A 2 4.59 -4.50 2.41
C GLU A 2 3.61 -4.93 1.32
N LEU A 3 3.70 -6.16 0.86
CA LEU A 3 2.79 -6.66 -0.15
C LEU A 3 1.35 -6.69 0.35
N SER A 4 1.15 -7.07 1.61
CA SER A 4 -0.18 -7.05 2.23
C SER A 4 -0.75 -5.64 2.28
N VAL A 5 0.09 -4.66 2.64
CA VAL A 5 -0.32 -3.25 2.65
C VAL A 5 -0.70 -2.80 1.23
N LEU A 6 0.11 -3.16 0.24
CA LEU A 6 -0.15 -2.79 -1.14
C LEU A 6 -1.49 -3.37 -1.65
N GLU A 7 -1.78 -4.62 -1.32
CA GLU A 7 -3.05 -5.23 -1.69
C GLU A 7 -4.24 -4.49 -1.09
N LEU A 8 -4.13 -4.07 0.16
CA LEU A 8 -5.20 -3.33 0.83
C LEU A 8 -5.36 -1.92 0.26
N ILE A 9 -4.25 -1.31 -0.15
CA ILE A 9 -4.30 0.00 -0.83
C ILE A 9 -5.06 -0.12 -2.15
N VAL A 10 -4.79 -1.17 -2.91
CA VAL A 10 -5.48 -1.42 -4.19
C VAL A 10 -6.97 -1.59 -3.96
N LYS A 11 -7.37 -2.18 -2.84
CA LYS A 11 -8.77 -2.34 -2.45
C LYS A 11 -9.39 -1.05 -1.89
N GLU A 12 -8.63 0.05 -1.90
CA GLU A 12 -9.09 1.36 -1.44
C GLU A 12 -9.38 1.44 0.07
N TYR A 13 -8.69 0.62 0.85
CA TYR A 13 -8.79 0.72 2.31
C TYR A 13 -8.08 1.97 2.80
N SER A 14 -8.67 2.63 3.79
CA SER A 14 -8.01 3.75 4.47
C SER A 14 -6.84 3.24 5.31
N ASN A 15 -5.91 4.13 5.67
CA ASN A 15 -4.78 3.75 6.53
C ASN A 15 -5.26 3.19 7.86
N GLU A 16 -6.31 3.78 8.43
CA GLU A 16 -6.87 3.28 9.69
C GLU A 16 -7.40 1.85 9.52
N LYS A 17 -8.12 1.57 8.45
CA LYS A 17 -8.66 0.26 8.18
C LYS A 17 -7.55 -0.76 7.91
N ILE A 18 -6.50 -0.35 7.20
CA ILE A 18 -5.34 -1.20 6.96
C ILE A 18 -4.65 -1.53 8.30
N ALA A 19 -4.44 -0.52 9.14
CA ALA A 19 -3.82 -0.70 10.44
C ALA A 19 -4.60 -1.69 11.30
N ASN A 20 -5.92 -1.56 11.33
CA ASN A 20 -6.78 -2.46 12.08
C ASN A 20 -6.72 -3.89 11.53
N SER A 21 -6.71 -4.03 10.20
CA SER A 21 -6.67 -5.34 9.55
C SER A 21 -5.37 -6.08 9.79
N LEU A 22 -4.25 -5.36 9.90
CA LEU A 22 -2.92 -5.94 10.06
C LEU A 22 -2.43 -5.90 11.52
N PHE A 23 -3.24 -5.38 12.43
CA PHE A 23 -2.89 -5.26 13.85
C PHE A 23 -1.62 -4.45 14.08
N VAL A 24 -1.49 -3.33 13.36
CA VAL A 24 -0.36 -2.41 13.49
C VAL A 24 -0.89 -0.99 13.67
N SER A 25 0.00 -0.04 14.01
CA SER A 25 -0.38 1.36 14.16
C SER A 25 -0.52 2.02 12.78
N ARG A 26 -1.28 3.12 12.74
CA ARG A 26 -1.40 3.92 11.51
C ARG A 26 -0.04 4.44 11.05
N ARG A 27 0.81 4.80 12.00
CA ARG A 27 2.16 5.27 11.70
C ARG A 27 2.97 4.20 10.97
N THR A 28 2.82 2.94 11.39
CA THR A 28 3.46 1.81 10.72
C THR A 28 2.96 1.66 9.30
N VAL A 29 1.65 1.83 9.08
CA VAL A 29 1.07 1.79 7.74
C VAL A 29 1.65 2.91 6.89
N ASP A 30 1.74 4.13 7.42
CA ASP A 30 2.31 5.27 6.69
C ASP A 30 3.74 4.98 6.25
N THR A 31 4.54 4.38 7.13
CA THR A 31 5.91 3.99 6.82
C THR A 31 5.95 2.97 5.68
N HIS A 32 5.09 1.96 5.72
CA HIS A 32 5.03 0.96 4.66
C HIS A 32 4.59 1.57 3.33
N VAL A 33 3.60 2.45 3.36
CA VAL A 33 3.14 3.14 2.15
C VAL A 33 4.28 3.95 1.53
N SER A 34 5.01 4.69 2.37
CA SER A 34 6.15 5.48 1.92
C SER A 34 7.23 4.60 1.28
N ASN A 35 7.55 3.47 1.92
CA ASN A 35 8.53 2.52 1.38
C ASN A 35 8.08 1.94 0.05
N ILE A 36 6.80 1.59 -0.07
CA ILE A 36 6.24 1.07 -1.32
C ILE A 36 6.36 2.10 -2.43
N CYS A 37 5.99 3.33 -2.17
CA CYS A 37 6.10 4.41 -3.15
C CYS A 37 7.55 4.60 -3.60
N SER A 38 8.47 4.57 -2.67
CA SER A 38 9.89 4.71 -2.96
C SER A 38 10.39 3.57 -3.86
N LYS A 39 10.00 2.34 -3.56
CA LYS A 39 10.41 1.17 -4.34
C LYS A 39 9.84 1.19 -5.75
N LEU A 40 8.62 1.68 -5.90
CA LEU A 40 7.96 1.75 -7.21
C LEU A 40 8.31 3.02 -7.99
N GLY A 41 9.08 3.92 -7.38
CA GLY A 41 9.48 5.16 -8.04
C GLY A 41 8.34 6.13 -8.25
N VAL A 42 7.34 6.12 -7.38
CA VAL A 42 6.17 7.01 -7.47
C VAL A 42 6.12 7.92 -6.26
N THR A 43 5.37 9.01 -6.36
CA THR A 43 5.29 10.01 -5.31
C THR A 43 3.95 10.01 -4.58
N SER A 44 2.99 9.20 -5.03
CA SER A 44 1.67 9.18 -4.45
C SER A 44 1.14 7.76 -4.35
N ARG A 45 0.15 7.61 -3.49
CA ARG A 45 -0.56 6.35 -3.28
C ARG A 45 -1.25 5.87 -4.55
N VAL A 46 -1.83 6.80 -5.30
CA VAL A 46 -2.48 6.47 -6.58
C VAL A 46 -1.46 5.90 -7.56
N GLY A 47 -0.27 6.50 -7.62
CA GLY A 47 0.81 5.99 -8.46
C GLY A 47 1.24 4.60 -8.04
N ALA A 48 1.30 4.32 -6.74
CA ALA A 48 1.64 2.98 -6.24
C ALA A 48 0.62 1.94 -6.69
N VAL A 49 -0.68 2.27 -6.63
CA VAL A 49 -1.74 1.37 -7.10
C VAL A 49 -1.59 1.08 -8.59
N ARG A 50 -1.37 2.11 -9.39
CA ARG A 50 -1.21 1.95 -10.83
C ARG A 50 -0.02 1.09 -11.19
N GLU A 51 1.12 1.32 -10.55
CA GLU A 51 2.32 0.52 -10.79
C GLU A 51 2.14 -0.94 -10.33
N ALA A 52 1.47 -1.15 -9.20
CA ALA A 52 1.21 -2.50 -8.70
C ALA A 52 0.38 -3.31 -9.70
N ILE A 53 -0.63 -2.68 -10.29
CA ILE A 53 -1.48 -3.33 -11.30
C ILE A 53 -0.68 -3.57 -12.58
N ARG A 54 0.08 -2.58 -13.03
CA ARG A 54 0.89 -2.67 -14.24
C ARG A 54 1.92 -3.79 -14.16
N LEU A 55 2.52 -3.97 -12.99
CA LEU A 55 3.56 -4.98 -12.76
C LEU A 55 2.99 -6.33 -12.31
N ASN A 56 1.68 -6.47 -12.22
CA ASN A 56 1.01 -7.68 -11.73
C ASN A 56 1.45 -8.09 -10.32
N LEU A 57 1.74 -7.11 -9.49
CA LEU A 57 2.10 -7.37 -8.10
C LEU A 57 0.90 -7.72 -7.24
N VAL A 58 -0.29 -7.30 -7.68
CA VAL A 58 -1.56 -7.57 -6.99
C VAL A 58 -2.62 -7.93 -8.01
N SER A 59 -3.66 -8.63 -7.55
CA SER A 59 -4.85 -8.93 -8.34
C SER A 59 -5.96 -7.96 -8.01
N LEU A 60 -6.72 -7.58 -9.01
CA LEU A 60 -7.92 -6.78 -8.81
C LEU A 60 -9.10 -7.66 -8.40
#